data_2a1bcad315ff00765b7de70df1cd4a36
#
_entry.id   2a1bcad315ff00765b7de70df1cd4a36
#
_cell.length_a   1.000
_cell.length_b   1.000
_cell.length_c   1.000
_cell.angle_alpha   90.00
_cell.angle_beta   90.00
_cell.angle_gamma   90.00
#
_symmetry.space_group_name_H-M   'P 1'
#
loop_
_entity.id
_entity.type
_entity.pdbx_description
1 polymer ?
#
loop_
_entity_poly.entity_id
_entity_poly.type
_entity_poly.pdbx_seq_one_letter_code
_entity_poly.pdbx_strand_id
1 'polypeptide(L)'
;SLERILNFYPKEQHNQILIDIALNLTGIICQRLALKKDKTGRTAVVDLLINTPAIQDFILKGDLMNISKIMETAKTDGMQTMDQNLFELYRHGIISYEEALRQSVSANNLRLHIQLHKEGKTPELLYDRVNGLNLIS
;
A
#
# COMPACT_ATOMS: atom_id res chain seq x y z
N SER A 1 -5.94 6.99 1.53
CA SER A 1 -7.30 7.10 2.06
C SER A 1 -7.42 8.04 3.25
N LEU A 2 -6.46 8.05 4.19
CA LEU A 2 -6.46 9.02 5.30
C LEU A 2 -6.38 10.45 4.80
N GLU A 3 -5.57 10.72 3.78
CA GLU A 3 -5.47 12.03 3.15
C GLU A 3 -6.81 12.49 2.57
N ARG A 4 -7.59 11.59 2.01
CA ARG A 4 -8.93 11.89 1.51
C ARG A 4 -9.88 12.31 2.62
N ILE A 5 -9.82 11.63 3.76
CA ILE A 5 -10.63 12.01 4.93
C ILE A 5 -10.28 13.43 5.38
N LEU A 6 -8.98 13.74 5.49
CA LEU A 6 -8.53 15.08 5.89
C LEU A 6 -8.97 16.16 4.91
N ASN A 7 -8.98 15.86 3.61
CA ASN A 7 -9.36 16.84 2.58
C ASN A 7 -10.83 17.27 2.64
N PHE A 8 -11.69 16.50 3.32
CA PHE A 8 -13.10 16.90 3.54
C PHE A 8 -13.26 17.98 4.60
N TYR A 9 -12.20 18.31 5.36
CA TYR A 9 -12.27 19.22 6.49
C TYR A 9 -11.29 20.39 6.32
N PRO A 10 -11.59 21.60 6.93
CA PRO A 10 -10.64 22.69 6.93
C PRO A 10 -9.33 22.31 7.64
N LYS A 11 -8.23 22.94 7.22
CA LYS A 11 -6.89 22.67 7.78
C LYS A 11 -6.82 22.87 9.30
N GLU A 12 -7.58 23.78 9.84
CA GLU A 12 -7.63 24.09 11.27
C GLU A 12 -8.13 22.90 12.10
N GLN A 13 -8.90 22.01 11.50
CA GLN A 13 -9.47 20.84 12.16
C GLN A 13 -8.61 19.59 11.98
N HIS A 14 -7.58 19.61 11.12
CA HIS A 14 -6.82 18.41 10.77
C HIS A 14 -6.12 17.77 11.98
N ASN A 15 -5.55 18.56 12.88
CA ASN A 15 -4.88 18.02 14.07
C ASN A 15 -5.86 17.27 14.97
N GLN A 16 -7.05 17.82 15.22
CA GLN A 16 -8.05 17.16 16.04
C GLN A 16 -8.57 15.90 15.38
N ILE A 17 -8.80 15.93 14.08
CA ILE A 17 -9.26 14.77 13.31
C ILE A 17 -8.20 13.65 13.34
N LEU A 18 -6.92 13.98 13.19
CA LEU A 18 -5.84 12.99 13.28
C LEU A 18 -5.78 12.35 14.66
N ILE A 19 -5.97 13.11 15.73
CA ILE A 19 -6.02 12.58 17.09
C ILE A 19 -7.20 11.62 17.24
N ASP A 20 -8.39 12.02 16.78
CA ASP A 20 -9.59 11.19 16.87
C ASP A 20 -9.45 9.90 16.08
N ILE A 21 -8.88 9.95 14.87
CA ILE A 21 -8.61 8.78 14.05
C ILE A 21 -7.60 7.87 14.73
N ALA A 22 -6.50 8.42 15.24
CA ALA A 22 -5.44 7.64 15.88
C ALA A 22 -5.96 6.86 17.09
N LEU A 23 -6.83 7.46 17.88
CA LEU A 23 -7.34 6.84 19.10
C LEU A 23 -8.51 5.88 18.86
N ASN A 24 -9.30 6.09 17.81
CA ASN A 24 -10.56 5.37 17.61
C ASN A 24 -10.56 4.43 16.41
N LEU A 25 -9.62 4.60 15.47
CA LEU A 25 -9.57 3.77 14.26
C LEU A 25 -9.11 2.36 14.60
N THR A 26 -9.85 1.35 14.13
CA THR A 26 -9.43 -0.05 14.22
C THR A 26 -8.68 -0.46 12.96
N GLY A 27 -9.15 -0.02 11.81
CA GLY A 27 -8.51 -0.31 10.53
C GLY A 27 -9.22 0.37 9.37
N ILE A 28 -8.59 0.29 8.20
CA ILE A 28 -9.15 0.81 6.94
C ILE A 28 -9.04 -0.28 5.89
N ILE A 29 -10.13 -0.52 5.18
CA ILE A 29 -10.16 -1.42 4.02
C ILE A 29 -10.50 -0.59 2.79
N CYS A 30 -9.62 -0.60 1.81
CA CYS A 30 -9.87 -0.01 0.49
C CYS A 30 -9.94 -1.13 -0.54
N GLN A 31 -10.88 -1.02 -1.47
CA GLN A 31 -11.10 -2.05 -2.46
C GLN A 31 -11.21 -1.44 -3.85
N ARG A 32 -10.61 -2.12 -4.83
CA ARG A 32 -10.77 -1.85 -6.25
C ARG A 32 -11.18 -3.12 -6.97
N LEU A 33 -11.69 -3.00 -8.18
CA LEU A 33 -12.01 -4.13 -9.04
C LEU A 33 -11.02 -4.15 -10.22
N ALA A 34 -10.32 -5.27 -10.39
CA ALA A 34 -9.42 -5.49 -11.51
C ALA A 34 -10.01 -6.53 -12.47
N LEU A 35 -9.76 -6.35 -13.77
CA LEU A 35 -10.24 -7.28 -14.79
C LEU A 35 -9.46 -8.60 -14.72
N LYS A 36 -10.16 -9.71 -14.69
CA LYS A 36 -9.55 -11.02 -14.76
C LYS A 36 -8.92 -11.27 -16.13
N LYS A 37 -7.82 -11.98 -16.15
CA LYS A 37 -7.07 -12.31 -17.36
C LYS A 37 -7.89 -13.11 -18.36
N ASP A 38 -8.76 -13.98 -17.88
CA ASP A 38 -9.64 -14.83 -18.70
C ASP A 38 -10.89 -14.10 -19.22
N LYS A 39 -11.03 -12.82 -18.88
CA LYS A 39 -12.16 -11.95 -19.25
C LYS A 39 -13.52 -12.42 -18.73
N THR A 40 -13.57 -13.30 -17.74
CA THR A 40 -14.81 -13.81 -17.15
C THR A 40 -15.43 -12.87 -16.11
N GLY A 41 -14.80 -11.74 -15.82
CA GLY A 41 -15.31 -10.79 -14.85
C GLY A 41 -14.19 -10.02 -14.16
N ARG A 42 -14.47 -9.57 -12.94
CA ARG A 42 -13.54 -8.77 -12.14
C ARG A 42 -13.22 -9.46 -10.84
N THR A 43 -12.04 -9.20 -10.31
CA THR A 43 -11.61 -9.64 -8.98
C THR A 43 -11.36 -8.45 -8.08
N ALA A 44 -11.57 -8.62 -6.77
CA ALA A 44 -11.29 -7.57 -5.81
C ALA A 44 -9.79 -7.45 -5.55
N VAL A 45 -9.31 -6.22 -5.50
CA VAL A 45 -7.96 -5.88 -5.04
C VAL A 45 -8.11 -5.09 -3.75
N VAL A 46 -7.47 -5.53 -2.69
CA VAL A 46 -7.71 -5.03 -1.34
C VAL A 46 -6.44 -4.43 -0.75
N ASP A 47 -6.61 -3.24 -0.19
CA ASP A 47 -5.62 -2.56 0.67
C ASP A 47 -6.17 -2.62 2.09
N LEU A 48 -5.40 -3.16 3.02
CA LEU A 48 -5.82 -3.34 4.41
C LEU A 48 -4.81 -2.70 5.35
N LEU A 49 -5.25 -1.70 6.09
CA LEU A 49 -4.50 -1.06 7.17
C LEU A 49 -5.11 -1.44 8.51
N ILE A 50 -4.28 -1.95 9.43
CA ILE A 50 -4.67 -2.21 10.81
C ILE A 50 -3.98 -1.18 11.69
N ASN A 51 -4.73 -0.57 12.61
CA ASN A 51 -4.19 0.47 13.49
C ASN A 51 -3.39 -0.15 14.65
N THR A 52 -2.11 -0.38 14.40
CA THR A 52 -1.15 -0.80 15.43
C THR A 52 -0.61 0.43 16.18
N PRO A 53 0.08 0.25 17.34
CA PRO A 53 0.71 1.38 18.04
C PRO A 53 1.66 2.18 17.17
N ALA A 54 2.41 1.54 16.27
CA ALA A 54 3.31 2.22 15.33
C ALA A 54 2.52 3.10 14.34
N ILE A 55 1.44 2.56 13.78
CA ILE A 55 0.56 3.32 12.86
C ILE A 55 -0.10 4.48 13.61
N GLN A 56 -0.58 4.24 14.83
CA GLN A 56 -1.16 5.26 15.68
C GLN A 56 -0.21 6.45 15.88
N ASP A 57 1.06 6.18 16.16
CA ASP A 57 2.08 7.20 16.33
C ASP A 57 2.29 8.04 15.06
N PHE A 58 2.35 7.39 13.89
CA PHE A 58 2.47 8.10 12.62
C PHE A 58 1.23 8.94 12.30
N ILE A 59 0.03 8.46 12.62
CA ILE A 59 -1.20 9.23 12.43
C ILE A 59 -1.18 10.48 13.31
N LEU A 60 -0.78 10.34 14.59
CA LEU A 60 -0.69 11.46 15.52
C LEU A 60 0.29 12.53 15.06
N LYS A 61 1.39 12.12 14.43
CA LYS A 61 2.41 13.04 13.88
C LYS A 61 2.03 13.63 12.52
N GLY A 62 0.94 13.14 11.91
CA GLY A 62 0.56 13.53 10.56
C GLY A 62 1.48 13.00 9.47
N ASP A 63 2.33 12.02 9.78
CA ASP A 63 3.30 11.44 8.86
C ASP A 63 2.66 10.27 8.08
N LEU A 64 1.79 10.61 7.14
CA LEU A 64 1.02 9.63 6.39
C LEU A 64 1.86 8.87 5.35
N MET A 65 2.99 9.43 4.92
CA MET A 65 3.87 8.79 3.94
C MET A 65 4.56 7.55 4.51
N ASN A 66 4.97 7.58 5.78
CA ASN A 66 5.62 6.44 6.43
C ASN A 66 4.66 5.29 6.74
N ILE A 67 3.36 5.56 6.79
CA ILE A 67 2.34 4.51 6.98
C ILE A 67 2.41 3.49 5.84
N SER A 68 2.50 3.94 4.59
CA SER A 68 2.63 3.04 3.43
C SER A 68 3.87 2.16 3.51
N LYS A 69 5.01 2.73 3.95
CA LYS A 69 6.25 1.97 4.12
C LYS A 69 6.13 0.89 5.18
N ILE A 70 5.48 1.19 6.30
CA ILE A 70 5.25 0.21 7.37
C ILE A 70 4.31 -0.89 6.89
N MET A 71 3.25 -0.57 6.15
CA MET A 71 2.35 -1.57 5.59
C MET A 71 3.09 -2.58 4.72
N GLU A 72 4.06 -2.13 3.92
CA GLU A 72 4.85 -3.01 3.07
C GLU A 72 5.69 -4.01 3.86
N THR A 73 6.15 -3.64 5.05
CA THR A 73 6.99 -4.48 5.89
C THR A 73 6.23 -5.28 6.95
N ALA A 74 4.96 -4.94 7.21
CA ALA A 74 4.17 -5.49 8.32
C ALA A 74 3.23 -6.62 7.87
N LYS A 75 3.69 -7.52 7.00
CA LYS A 75 2.90 -8.68 6.55
C LYS A 75 2.44 -9.57 7.70
N THR A 76 3.24 -9.66 8.76
CA THR A 76 2.93 -10.46 9.94
C THR A 76 1.75 -9.93 10.75
N ASP A 77 1.44 -8.63 10.61
CA ASP A 77 0.32 -8.00 11.31
C ASP A 77 -0.98 -8.05 10.49
N GLY A 78 -0.98 -8.75 9.36
CA GLY A 78 -2.15 -8.89 8.50
C GLY A 78 -2.40 -7.69 7.59
N MET A 79 -1.51 -6.69 7.58
CA MET A 79 -1.62 -5.54 6.69
C MET A 79 -1.20 -5.89 5.27
N GLN A 80 -1.81 -5.20 4.31
CA GLN A 80 -1.54 -5.43 2.90
C GLN A 80 -1.73 -4.14 2.11
N THR A 81 -0.78 -3.81 1.24
CA THR A 81 -0.96 -2.71 0.27
C THR A 81 -1.70 -3.19 -0.97
N MET A 82 -2.30 -2.24 -1.71
CA MET A 82 -2.93 -2.52 -3.00
C MET A 82 -1.95 -3.19 -3.97
N ASP A 83 -0.73 -2.68 -4.04
CA ASP A 83 0.30 -3.18 -4.95
C ASP A 83 0.78 -4.59 -4.58
N GLN A 84 0.87 -4.90 -3.27
CA GLN A 84 1.15 -6.27 -2.81
C GLN A 84 0.06 -7.25 -3.26
N ASN A 85 -1.19 -6.86 -3.15
CA ASN A 85 -2.30 -7.72 -3.58
C ASN A 85 -2.33 -7.87 -5.10
N LEU A 86 -2.08 -6.79 -5.86
CA LEU A 86 -1.94 -6.86 -7.32
C LEU A 86 -0.82 -7.81 -7.74
N PHE A 87 0.30 -7.76 -7.06
CA PHE A 87 1.42 -8.68 -7.32
C PHE A 87 1.00 -10.14 -7.11
N GLU A 88 0.30 -10.44 -6.02
CA GLU A 88 -0.17 -11.80 -5.74
C GLU A 88 -1.17 -12.28 -6.80
N LEU A 89 -2.12 -11.43 -7.20
CA LEU A 89 -3.09 -11.76 -8.25
C LEU A 89 -2.41 -12.02 -9.60
N TYR A 90 -1.40 -11.21 -9.94
CA TYR A 90 -0.59 -11.42 -11.13
C TYR A 90 0.20 -12.73 -11.06
N ARG A 91 0.86 -12.98 -9.94
CA ARG A 91 1.66 -14.18 -9.72
C ARG A 91 0.83 -15.45 -9.85
N HIS A 92 -0.41 -15.43 -9.39
CA HIS A 92 -1.34 -16.57 -9.51
C HIS A 92 -2.06 -16.62 -10.87
N GLY A 93 -1.76 -15.72 -11.79
CA GLY A 93 -2.35 -15.73 -13.13
C GLY A 93 -3.80 -15.25 -13.20
N ILE A 94 -4.30 -14.59 -12.16
CA ILE A 94 -5.69 -14.12 -12.09
C ILE A 94 -5.87 -12.84 -12.92
N ILE A 95 -4.89 -11.95 -12.89
CA ILE A 95 -4.87 -10.71 -13.70
C ILE A 95 -3.63 -10.67 -14.59
N SER A 96 -3.71 -9.90 -15.69
CA SER A 96 -2.57 -9.71 -16.57
C SER A 96 -1.54 -8.72 -15.99
N TYR A 97 -0.33 -8.73 -16.55
CA TYR A 97 0.72 -7.77 -16.21
C TYR A 97 0.25 -6.33 -16.44
N GLU A 98 -0.38 -6.09 -17.59
CA GLU A 98 -0.88 -4.76 -17.95
C GLU A 98 -1.96 -4.28 -16.98
N GLU A 99 -2.88 -5.17 -16.60
CA GLU A 99 -3.93 -4.82 -15.63
C GLU A 99 -3.36 -4.53 -14.25
N ALA A 100 -2.38 -5.32 -13.81
CA ALA A 100 -1.70 -5.08 -12.53
C ALA A 100 -1.07 -3.69 -12.49
N LEU A 101 -0.35 -3.32 -13.55
CA LEU A 101 0.28 -1.98 -13.63
C LEU A 101 -0.76 -0.86 -13.73
N ARG A 102 -1.84 -1.09 -14.48
CA ARG A 102 -2.91 -0.10 -14.64
C ARG A 102 -3.60 0.23 -13.33
N GLN A 103 -3.80 -0.76 -12.46
CA GLN A 103 -4.47 -0.59 -11.17
C GLN A 103 -3.53 -0.16 -10.05
N SER A 104 -2.21 -0.23 -10.24
CA SER A 104 -1.24 0.02 -9.17
C SER A 104 -1.21 1.49 -8.73
N VAL A 105 -0.86 1.70 -7.48
CA VAL A 105 -0.58 3.03 -6.93
C VAL A 105 0.77 3.54 -7.45
N SER A 106 1.77 2.66 -7.54
CA SER A 106 3.08 2.96 -8.08
C SER A 106 3.49 1.89 -9.10
N ALA A 107 3.23 2.14 -10.38
CA ALA A 107 3.53 1.22 -11.47
C ALA A 107 5.02 0.86 -11.54
N ASN A 108 5.91 1.83 -11.30
CA ASN A 108 7.36 1.59 -11.32
C ASN A 108 7.79 0.63 -10.20
N ASN A 109 7.29 0.82 -8.99
CA ASN A 109 7.60 -0.06 -7.86
C ASN A 109 7.06 -1.48 -8.09
N LEU A 110 5.85 -1.59 -8.60
CA LEU A 110 5.26 -2.90 -8.91
C LEU A 110 6.03 -3.60 -10.02
N ARG A 111 6.45 -2.87 -11.06
CA ARG A 111 7.27 -3.42 -12.15
C ARG A 111 8.60 -3.97 -11.64
N LEU A 112 9.27 -3.22 -10.77
CA LEU A 112 10.53 -3.66 -10.14
C LEU A 112 10.32 -4.89 -9.27
N HIS A 113 9.24 -4.94 -8.51
CA HIS A 113 8.90 -6.08 -7.66
C HIS A 113 8.68 -7.35 -8.50
N ILE A 114 7.94 -7.23 -9.61
CA ILE A 114 7.72 -8.34 -10.54
C ILE A 114 9.02 -8.81 -11.16
N GLN A 115 9.87 -7.88 -11.59
CA GLN A 115 11.17 -8.19 -12.17
C GLN A 115 12.08 -8.95 -11.20
N LEU A 116 12.17 -8.48 -9.96
CA LEU A 116 12.96 -9.13 -8.91
C LEU A 116 12.47 -10.55 -8.61
N HIS A 117 11.16 -10.73 -8.60
CA HIS A 117 10.58 -12.06 -8.40
C HIS A 117 10.97 -13.01 -9.52
N LYS A 118 10.96 -12.57 -10.79
CA LYS A 118 11.40 -13.36 -11.94
C LYS A 118 12.87 -13.72 -11.86
N GLU A 119 13.70 -12.85 -11.26
CA GLU A 119 15.13 -13.09 -11.07
C GLU A 119 15.45 -13.92 -9.81
N GLY A 120 14.44 -14.33 -9.06
CA GLY A 120 14.61 -15.07 -7.80
C GLY A 120 15.16 -14.23 -6.65
N LYS A 121 15.07 -12.90 -6.76
CA LYS A 121 15.52 -11.97 -5.71
C LYS A 121 14.37 -11.58 -4.79
N THR A 122 14.67 -11.33 -3.52
CA THR A 122 13.65 -10.94 -2.54
C THR A 122 13.33 -9.45 -2.60
N PRO A 123 12.09 -9.05 -2.25
CA PRO A 123 11.72 -7.63 -2.18
C PRO A 123 12.56 -6.78 -1.23
N GLU A 124 13.17 -7.40 -0.23
CA GLU A 124 14.06 -6.73 0.73
C GLU A 124 15.24 -6.05 0.06
N LEU A 125 15.76 -6.65 -1.03
CA LEU A 125 16.83 -6.05 -1.82
C LEU A 125 16.41 -4.76 -2.53
N LEU A 126 15.12 -4.60 -2.82
CA LEU A 126 14.57 -3.36 -3.39
C LEU A 126 14.63 -2.21 -2.39
N TYR A 127 14.25 -2.52 -1.15
CA TYR A 127 14.25 -1.53 -0.07
C TYR A 127 15.65 -1.01 0.18
N ASP A 128 16.63 -1.91 0.24
CA ASP A 128 18.04 -1.56 0.42
C ASP A 128 18.59 -0.75 -0.74
N ARG A 129 18.20 -1.07 -1.98
CA ARG A 129 18.62 -0.30 -3.16
C ARG A 129 18.07 1.11 -3.18
N VAL A 130 16.78 1.27 -2.87
CA VAL A 130 16.14 2.59 -2.84
C VAL A 130 16.72 3.43 -1.70
N ASN A 131 16.92 2.84 -0.54
CA ASN A 131 17.53 3.53 0.59
C ASN A 131 19.02 3.82 0.35
N GLY A 132 19.73 2.93 -0.33
CA GLY A 132 21.11 3.14 -0.72
C GLY A 132 21.26 4.30 -1.71
N LEU A 133 20.34 4.43 -2.66
CA LEU A 133 20.32 5.54 -3.62
C LEU A 133 19.99 6.87 -2.94
N ASN A 134 19.10 6.87 -1.94
CA ASN A 134 18.76 8.06 -1.17
C ASN A 134 19.88 8.51 -0.22
N LEU A 135 20.76 7.60 0.18
CA LEU A 135 21.91 7.92 1.04
C LEU A 135 23.09 8.52 0.25
N ILE A 136 23.12 8.31 -1.08
CA ILE A 136 24.18 8.80 -1.96
C ILE A 136 23.84 10.18 -2.54
N SER A 137 22.57 10.53 -2.52
CA SER A 137 22.09 11.85 -2.95
C SER A 137 22.00 12.81 -1.78
#